data_3295085750d8a30c517b3b21d0d5ae6e
#
_entry.id   3295085750d8a30c517b3b21d0d5ae6e
#
_cell.length_a   1.000
_cell.length_b   1.000
_cell.length_c   1.000
_cell.angle_alpha   90.00
_cell.angle_beta   90.00
_cell.angle_gamma   90.00
#
_symmetry.space_group_name_H-M   'P 1'
#
loop_
_entity.id
_entity.type
_entity.pdbx_description
1 polymer ?
#
loop_
_entity_poly.entity_id
_entity_poly.type
_entity_poly.pdbx_seq_one_letter_code
_entity_poly.pdbx_strand_id
1 'polypeptide(L)'
;MQDRIKAAFDGVRAEDALKEATRRFLAAKTGNYAGRSFAYRRFVPVLACCFILLLSLGGYWLYFIPTSYISIDVNPSIELGINRFDKVVSVAGYNADGEALAAALDIKYLDYDAALEQVLASDAVSACLSQDGLVTIGVIGSDAAHCQHLLDQVRTCADGHGNTYCYAASYDDLSEAHEAGLSYGKYQALLEVQALDPSITAEDVSHMTMRELYDLIDSLSGNDSGATTSGAGHGHGHGQQHGRGH
;
A
#
# COMPACT_ATOMS: atom_id res chain seq x y z
N MET A 1 54.90 -7.72 68.24
CA MET A 1 53.57 -8.05 68.83
C MET A 1 52.59 -8.50 67.79
N GLN A 2 52.54 -7.90 66.60
CA GLN A 2 51.63 -8.28 65.47
C GLN A 2 51.88 -9.70 64.95
N ASP A 3 53.15 -10.16 64.89
CA ASP A 3 53.48 -11.50 64.37
C ASP A 3 52.95 -12.66 65.23
N ARG A 4 52.91 -12.45 66.57
CA ARG A 4 52.38 -13.45 67.50
C ARG A 4 50.85 -13.59 67.43
N ILE A 5 50.17 -12.50 67.11
CA ILE A 5 48.73 -12.48 66.89
C ILE A 5 48.39 -13.17 65.55
N LYS A 6 49.13 -12.89 64.51
CA LYS A 6 49.00 -13.50 63.21
C LYS A 6 49.22 -15.01 63.25
N ALA A 7 50.28 -15.48 63.96
CA ALA A 7 50.60 -16.88 64.16
C ALA A 7 49.51 -17.63 64.97
N ALA A 8 48.88 -16.94 65.92
CA ALA A 8 47.75 -17.52 66.67
C ALA A 8 46.51 -17.69 65.84
N PHE A 9 46.25 -16.78 64.89
CA PHE A 9 45.08 -16.88 63.95
C PHE A 9 45.34 -17.88 62.81
N ASP A 10 46.59 -18.03 62.36
CA ASP A 10 46.98 -18.99 61.33
C ASP A 10 46.84 -20.46 61.81
N GLY A 11 46.78 -20.67 63.10
CA GLY A 11 46.53 -21.99 63.70
C GLY A 11 45.06 -22.36 63.87
N VAL A 12 44.16 -21.39 63.73
CA VAL A 12 42.72 -21.65 63.85
C VAL A 12 42.16 -22.19 62.48
N ARG A 13 42.15 -23.50 62.39
CA ARG A 13 41.51 -24.17 61.23
C ARG A 13 40.17 -24.69 61.65
N ALA A 14 39.11 -24.36 60.84
CA ALA A 14 37.81 -24.97 61.02
C ALA A 14 37.92 -26.49 60.78
N GLU A 15 37.28 -27.29 61.64
CA GLU A 15 37.25 -28.73 61.49
C GLU A 15 36.68 -29.12 60.12
N ASP A 16 37.24 -30.15 59.49
CA ASP A 16 36.86 -30.57 58.15
C ASP A 16 35.38 -31.00 58.08
N ALA A 17 34.85 -31.55 59.19
CA ALA A 17 33.45 -31.86 59.36
C ALA A 17 32.54 -30.62 59.25
N LEU A 18 32.98 -29.49 59.83
CA LEU A 18 32.23 -28.22 59.78
C LEU A 18 32.27 -27.61 58.36
N LYS A 19 33.42 -27.69 57.68
CA LYS A 19 33.56 -27.27 56.28
C LYS A 19 32.63 -28.08 55.35
N GLU A 20 32.58 -29.37 55.55
CA GLU A 20 31.67 -30.23 54.75
C GLU A 20 30.20 -29.98 55.06
N ALA A 21 29.83 -29.82 56.31
CA ALA A 21 28.45 -29.47 56.67
C ALA A 21 28.05 -28.10 56.07
N THR A 22 28.92 -27.10 56.11
CA THR A 22 28.69 -25.79 55.50
C THR A 22 28.58 -25.89 53.99
N ARG A 23 29.46 -26.68 53.34
CA ARG A 23 29.36 -26.91 51.88
C ARG A 23 28.06 -27.61 51.51
N ARG A 24 27.63 -28.62 52.26
CA ARG A 24 26.34 -29.31 51.99
C ARG A 24 25.16 -28.37 52.20
N PHE A 25 25.19 -27.55 53.26
CA PHE A 25 24.15 -26.54 53.52
C PHE A 25 24.06 -25.50 52.40
N LEU A 26 25.22 -24.95 51.97
CA LEU A 26 25.29 -24.01 50.85
C LEU A 26 24.85 -24.66 49.55
N ALA A 27 25.29 -25.87 49.24
CA ALA A 27 24.86 -26.58 48.02
C ALA A 27 23.36 -26.84 48.01
N ALA A 28 22.76 -27.21 49.14
CA ALA A 28 21.32 -27.40 49.27
C ALA A 28 20.51 -26.09 49.13
N LYS A 29 21.07 -24.97 49.64
CA LYS A 29 20.42 -23.66 49.56
C LYS A 29 20.67 -22.92 48.25
N THR A 30 21.84 -23.11 47.60
CA THR A 30 22.23 -22.41 46.35
C THR A 30 22.10 -23.30 45.11
N GLY A 31 21.94 -24.62 45.27
CA GLY A 31 21.84 -25.58 44.16
C GLY A 31 20.67 -25.30 43.20
N ASN A 32 19.66 -24.61 43.67
CA ASN A 32 18.53 -24.20 42.79
C ASN A 32 18.81 -22.92 41.99
N TYR A 33 19.83 -22.13 42.31
CA TYR A 33 20.13 -20.91 41.56
C TYR A 33 21.03 -21.16 40.35
N ALA A 34 21.89 -22.15 40.38
CA ALA A 34 22.79 -22.47 39.27
C ALA A 34 22.09 -23.22 38.11
N GLY A 35 21.03 -23.99 38.43
CA GLY A 35 20.29 -24.77 37.41
C GLY A 35 19.36 -23.94 36.51
N ARG A 36 18.90 -22.81 37.00
CA ARG A 36 17.94 -21.98 36.25
C ARG A 36 18.58 -21.07 35.17
N SER A 37 19.84 -20.69 35.38
CA SER A 37 20.55 -19.80 34.43
C SER A 37 21.02 -20.51 33.18
N PHE A 38 21.17 -21.84 33.19
CA PHE A 38 21.69 -22.59 32.05
C PHE A 38 20.63 -22.88 30.99
N ALA A 39 19.40 -23.12 31.39
CA ALA A 39 18.28 -23.30 30.45
C ALA A 39 17.93 -21.99 29.72
N TYR A 40 17.89 -20.87 30.46
CA TYR A 40 17.58 -19.55 29.90
C TYR A 40 18.56 -19.14 28.78
N ARG A 41 19.87 -19.39 28.97
CA ARG A 41 20.91 -19.07 27.95
C ARG A 41 20.73 -19.80 26.62
N ARG A 42 20.06 -20.96 26.58
CA ARG A 42 19.79 -21.71 25.35
C ARG A 42 18.54 -21.19 24.62
N PHE A 43 17.57 -20.63 25.35
CA PHE A 43 16.33 -20.12 24.77
C PHE A 43 16.46 -18.68 24.26
N VAL A 44 17.39 -17.86 24.80
CA VAL A 44 17.64 -16.48 24.35
C VAL A 44 17.94 -16.38 22.85
N PRO A 45 18.85 -17.17 22.26
CA PRO A 45 19.10 -17.06 20.81
C PRO A 45 17.91 -17.53 19.97
N VAL A 46 17.18 -18.55 20.42
CA VAL A 46 15.97 -19.01 19.71
C VAL A 46 14.90 -17.93 19.72
N LEU A 47 14.66 -17.31 20.88
CA LEU A 47 13.70 -16.20 21.00
C LEU A 47 14.12 -15.00 20.17
N ALA A 48 15.40 -14.68 20.14
CA ALA A 48 15.94 -13.60 19.30
C ALA A 48 15.74 -13.90 17.79
N CYS A 49 16.01 -15.13 17.35
CA CYS A 49 15.75 -15.54 15.97
C CYS A 49 14.26 -15.44 15.62
N CYS A 50 13.37 -15.92 16.48
CA CYS A 50 11.93 -15.79 16.28
C CYS A 50 11.49 -14.33 16.19
N PHE A 51 12.05 -13.47 17.03
CA PHE A 51 11.75 -12.04 17.04
C PHE A 51 12.22 -11.36 15.75
N ILE A 52 13.42 -11.68 15.27
CA ILE A 52 13.97 -11.17 14.01
C ILE A 52 13.09 -11.65 12.83
N LEU A 53 12.67 -12.92 12.82
CA LEU A 53 11.79 -13.45 11.78
C LEU A 53 10.43 -12.75 11.78
N LEU A 54 9.84 -12.51 12.94
CA LEU A 54 8.56 -11.79 13.07
C LEU A 54 8.70 -10.34 12.58
N LEU A 55 9.79 -9.66 12.95
CA LEU A 55 10.04 -8.29 12.47
C LEU A 55 10.29 -8.25 10.96
N SER A 56 11.01 -9.23 10.42
CA SER A 56 11.30 -9.30 8.98
C SER A 56 10.04 -9.57 8.16
N LEU A 57 9.23 -10.56 8.55
CA LEU A 57 7.97 -10.88 7.90
C LEU A 57 6.93 -9.75 8.05
N GLY A 58 6.81 -9.21 9.27
CA GLY A 58 5.91 -8.09 9.56
C GLY A 58 6.33 -6.81 8.81
N GLY A 59 7.62 -6.50 8.80
CA GLY A 59 8.18 -5.35 8.07
C GLY A 59 8.01 -5.48 6.55
N TYR A 60 8.22 -6.69 6.02
CA TYR A 60 7.96 -6.98 4.60
C TYR A 60 6.48 -6.72 4.24
N TRP A 61 5.56 -7.25 5.03
CA TRP A 61 4.12 -7.07 4.82
C TRP A 61 3.70 -5.60 4.89
N LEU A 62 4.23 -4.87 5.86
CA LEU A 62 3.94 -3.46 6.04
C LEU A 62 4.46 -2.58 4.90
N TYR A 63 5.58 -2.95 4.27
CA TYR A 63 6.24 -2.13 3.27
C TYR A 63 5.83 -2.47 1.83
N PHE A 64 5.68 -3.76 1.50
CA PHE A 64 5.48 -4.20 0.11
C PHE A 64 4.02 -4.43 -0.29
N ILE A 65 3.08 -4.36 0.67
CA ILE A 65 1.66 -4.50 0.33
C ILE A 65 1.04 -3.12 0.13
N PRO A 66 0.44 -2.86 -1.05
CA PRO A 66 -0.26 -1.62 -1.31
C PRO A 66 -1.50 -1.51 -0.41
N THR A 67 -1.78 -0.32 0.06
CA THR A 67 -2.97 0.05 0.86
C THR A 67 -3.92 0.94 0.08
N SER A 68 -3.42 1.53 -0.99
CA SER A 68 -4.18 2.38 -1.92
C SER A 68 -3.65 2.19 -3.33
N TYR A 69 -4.44 2.56 -4.33
CA TYR A 69 -4.06 2.52 -5.73
C TYR A 69 -4.36 3.86 -6.40
N ILE A 70 -3.52 4.24 -7.35
CA ILE A 70 -3.76 5.36 -8.25
C ILE A 70 -3.88 4.76 -9.65
N SER A 71 -5.10 4.76 -10.20
CA SER A 71 -5.38 4.34 -11.59
C SER A 71 -5.31 5.57 -12.49
N ILE A 72 -4.49 5.50 -13.52
CA ILE A 72 -4.30 6.56 -14.50
C ILE A 72 -4.75 5.99 -15.83
N ASP A 73 -5.92 6.44 -16.27
CA ASP A 73 -6.57 5.96 -17.47
C ASP A 73 -6.62 7.05 -18.53
N VAL A 74 -5.86 6.83 -19.56
CA VAL A 74 -5.85 7.65 -20.77
C VAL A 74 -5.80 6.70 -21.98
N ASN A 75 -4.82 6.34 -22.47
CA ASN A 75 -4.23 5.37 -23.35
C ASN A 75 -2.77 5.81 -23.53
N PRO A 76 -1.91 5.36 -22.62
CA PRO A 76 -1.85 4.12 -21.83
C PRO A 76 -2.71 4.08 -20.54
N SER A 77 -3.15 2.87 -20.11
CA SER A 77 -3.78 2.63 -18.81
C SER A 77 -2.78 1.98 -17.85
N ILE A 78 -2.51 2.63 -16.72
CA ILE A 78 -1.51 2.20 -15.73
C ILE A 78 -2.04 2.37 -14.30
N GLU A 79 -1.74 1.43 -13.42
CA GLU A 79 -2.06 1.52 -11.99
C GLU A 79 -0.79 1.49 -11.14
N LEU A 80 -0.73 2.38 -10.15
CA LEU A 80 0.32 2.48 -9.15
C LEU A 80 -0.23 2.00 -7.81
N GLY A 81 0.32 0.93 -7.26
CA GLY A 81 -0.01 0.50 -5.90
C GLY A 81 0.86 1.23 -4.89
N ILE A 82 0.20 1.93 -3.97
CA ILE A 82 0.82 2.81 -2.98
C ILE A 82 0.74 2.15 -1.60
N ASN A 83 1.86 2.08 -0.90
CA ASN A 83 1.90 1.56 0.46
C ASN A 83 1.55 2.64 1.49
N ARG A 84 1.45 2.26 2.77
CA ARG A 84 1.17 3.17 3.90
C ARG A 84 2.26 4.22 4.16
N PHE A 85 3.39 4.18 3.47
CA PHE A 85 4.49 5.14 3.54
C PHE A 85 4.56 6.02 2.30
N ASP A 86 3.47 6.09 1.54
CA ASP A 86 3.31 6.88 0.33
C ASP A 86 4.32 6.52 -0.79
N LYS A 87 4.79 5.25 -0.77
CA LYS A 87 5.71 4.75 -1.79
C LYS A 87 4.99 3.87 -2.81
N VAL A 88 5.37 4.00 -4.07
CA VAL A 88 4.94 3.10 -5.13
C VAL A 88 5.59 1.73 -4.93
N VAL A 89 4.81 0.70 -4.65
CA VAL A 89 5.32 -0.67 -4.45
C VAL A 89 4.93 -1.63 -5.57
N SER A 90 3.93 -1.26 -6.36
CA SER A 90 3.58 -1.98 -7.58
C SER A 90 3.23 -1.02 -8.72
N VAL A 91 3.52 -1.45 -9.94
CA VAL A 91 3.18 -0.73 -11.17
C VAL A 91 2.64 -1.78 -12.13
N ALA A 92 1.44 -1.59 -12.64
CA ALA A 92 0.77 -2.50 -13.57
C ALA A 92 0.22 -1.74 -14.76
N GLY A 93 0.43 -2.24 -15.97
CA GLY A 93 -0.22 -1.77 -17.19
C GLY A 93 -1.42 -2.65 -17.51
N TYR A 94 -2.52 -2.06 -17.98
CA TYR A 94 -3.77 -2.74 -18.32
C TYR A 94 -4.09 -2.71 -19.83
N ASN A 95 -3.15 -2.25 -20.62
CA ASN A 95 -3.13 -2.38 -22.08
C ASN A 95 -1.70 -2.39 -22.59
N ALA A 96 -1.46 -2.68 -23.86
CA ALA A 96 -0.13 -2.79 -24.43
C ALA A 96 0.72 -1.52 -24.24
N ASP A 97 0.10 -0.34 -24.37
CA ASP A 97 0.78 0.94 -24.16
C ASP A 97 1.08 1.18 -22.69
N GLY A 98 0.17 0.76 -21.77
CA GLY A 98 0.37 0.81 -20.31
C GLY A 98 1.46 -0.13 -19.84
N GLU A 99 1.53 -1.36 -20.39
CA GLU A 99 2.61 -2.30 -20.10
C GLU A 99 3.97 -1.75 -20.58
N ALA A 100 4.00 -1.16 -21.78
CA ALA A 100 5.21 -0.54 -22.32
C ALA A 100 5.65 0.66 -21.45
N LEU A 101 4.72 1.50 -21.01
CA LEU A 101 4.99 2.62 -20.14
C LEU A 101 5.49 2.15 -18.75
N ALA A 102 4.80 1.16 -18.15
CA ALA A 102 5.21 0.59 -16.87
C ALA A 102 6.63 -0.02 -16.91
N ALA A 103 6.99 -0.61 -18.04
CA ALA A 103 8.34 -1.17 -18.25
C ALA A 103 9.41 -0.09 -18.51
N ALA A 104 9.03 1.06 -19.08
CA ALA A 104 9.96 2.14 -19.42
C ALA A 104 10.28 3.07 -18.24
N LEU A 105 9.36 3.19 -17.25
CA LEU A 105 9.51 4.08 -16.10
C LEU A 105 10.11 3.34 -14.90
N ASP A 106 11.16 3.91 -14.31
CA ASP A 106 11.75 3.43 -13.05
C ASP A 106 11.16 4.23 -11.87
N ILE A 107 9.85 4.04 -11.63
CA ILE A 107 9.08 4.75 -10.62
C ILE A 107 8.80 3.92 -9.35
N LYS A 108 9.22 2.65 -9.35
CA LYS A 108 9.03 1.77 -8.20
C LYS A 108 9.88 2.26 -7.01
N TYR A 109 9.27 2.31 -5.85
CA TYR A 109 9.83 2.81 -4.58
C TYR A 109 10.04 4.33 -4.48
N LEU A 110 9.63 5.08 -5.49
CA LEU A 110 9.53 6.54 -5.39
C LEU A 110 8.34 6.95 -4.50
N ASP A 111 8.33 8.20 -4.07
CA ASP A 111 7.13 8.83 -3.54
C ASP A 111 6.09 8.90 -4.66
N TYR A 112 4.82 8.70 -4.32
CA TYR A 112 3.77 8.60 -5.34
C TYR A 112 3.60 9.89 -6.16
N ASP A 113 3.83 11.06 -5.57
CA ASP A 113 3.80 12.36 -6.24
C ASP A 113 4.88 12.46 -7.33
N ALA A 114 6.13 12.10 -6.99
CA ALA A 114 7.23 12.07 -7.94
C ALA A 114 7.01 11.01 -9.04
N ALA A 115 6.40 9.89 -8.72
CA ALA A 115 6.05 8.86 -9.69
C ALA A 115 4.93 9.34 -10.63
N LEU A 116 3.90 9.97 -10.08
CA LEU A 116 2.79 10.54 -10.83
C LEU A 116 3.27 11.62 -11.81
N GLU A 117 4.14 12.53 -11.36
CA GLU A 117 4.77 13.53 -12.23
C GLU A 117 5.50 12.88 -13.41
N GLN A 118 6.26 11.80 -13.18
CA GLN A 118 6.96 11.10 -14.25
C GLN A 118 5.99 10.43 -15.23
N VAL A 119 4.89 9.86 -14.74
CA VAL A 119 3.85 9.28 -15.61
C VAL A 119 3.19 10.36 -16.46
N LEU A 120 2.76 11.47 -15.86
CA LEU A 120 2.09 12.57 -16.56
C LEU A 120 3.01 13.30 -17.55
N ALA A 121 4.30 13.42 -17.23
CA ALA A 121 5.32 14.00 -18.10
C ALA A 121 5.82 13.06 -19.18
N SER A 122 5.39 11.78 -19.19
CA SER A 122 5.83 10.82 -20.21
C SER A 122 5.35 11.22 -21.61
N ASP A 123 6.14 10.86 -22.63
CA ASP A 123 5.81 11.15 -24.03
C ASP A 123 4.45 10.56 -24.42
N ALA A 124 4.11 9.38 -23.90
CA ALA A 124 2.86 8.67 -24.19
C ALA A 124 1.63 9.44 -23.68
N VAL A 125 1.67 9.89 -22.42
CA VAL A 125 0.57 10.68 -21.82
C VAL A 125 0.49 12.06 -22.43
N SER A 126 1.64 12.72 -22.61
CA SER A 126 1.73 14.06 -23.24
C SER A 126 1.21 14.06 -24.68
N ALA A 127 1.50 13.02 -25.46
CA ALA A 127 0.98 12.87 -26.81
C ALA A 127 -0.54 12.72 -26.82
N CYS A 128 -1.11 11.98 -25.88
CA CYS A 128 -2.56 11.82 -25.76
C CYS A 128 -3.25 13.14 -25.37
N LEU A 129 -2.72 13.86 -24.38
CA LEU A 129 -3.22 15.16 -23.96
C LEU A 129 -3.16 16.20 -25.08
N SER A 130 -2.12 16.19 -25.93
CA SER A 130 -1.96 17.09 -27.06
C SER A 130 -2.98 16.82 -28.20
N GLN A 131 -3.60 15.64 -28.22
CA GLN A 131 -4.65 15.23 -29.16
C GLN A 131 -6.07 15.40 -28.54
N ASP A 132 -6.21 16.24 -27.55
CA ASP A 132 -7.47 16.46 -26.82
C ASP A 132 -7.99 15.20 -26.09
N GLY A 133 -7.06 14.30 -25.71
CA GLY A 133 -7.37 13.11 -24.92
C GLY A 133 -7.86 13.48 -23.52
N LEU A 134 -8.68 12.60 -22.94
CA LEU A 134 -9.14 12.69 -21.56
C LEU A 134 -8.25 11.81 -20.68
N VAL A 135 -7.69 12.35 -19.61
CA VAL A 135 -6.99 11.60 -18.55
C VAL A 135 -7.92 11.49 -17.35
N THR A 136 -8.17 10.28 -16.90
CA THR A 136 -8.88 10.05 -15.64
C THR A 136 -7.91 9.49 -14.62
N ILE A 137 -7.91 10.06 -13.41
CA ILE A 137 -7.05 9.61 -12.30
C ILE A 137 -7.94 9.25 -11.13
N GLY A 138 -8.04 7.95 -10.85
CA GLY A 138 -8.77 7.41 -9.72
C GLY A 138 -7.83 7.15 -8.54
N VAL A 139 -8.22 7.58 -7.34
CA VAL A 139 -7.56 7.21 -6.08
C VAL A 139 -8.45 6.22 -5.36
N ILE A 140 -7.98 4.99 -5.21
CA ILE A 140 -8.73 3.86 -4.68
C ILE A 140 -8.09 3.38 -3.39
N GLY A 141 -8.88 3.16 -2.34
CA GLY A 141 -8.38 2.60 -1.08
C GLY A 141 -9.50 2.38 -0.06
N SER A 142 -9.17 1.69 1.01
CA SER A 142 -10.12 1.35 2.09
C SER A 142 -10.25 2.44 3.16
N ASP A 143 -9.26 3.32 3.29
CA ASP A 143 -9.26 4.45 4.22
C ASP A 143 -9.68 5.72 3.50
N ALA A 144 -10.91 6.15 3.72
CA ALA A 144 -11.49 7.33 3.05
C ALA A 144 -10.72 8.63 3.35
N ALA A 145 -10.18 8.79 4.57
CA ALA A 145 -9.43 10.01 4.93
C ALA A 145 -8.08 10.05 4.22
N HIS A 146 -7.39 8.89 4.14
CA HIS A 146 -6.14 8.76 3.42
C HIS A 146 -6.36 8.95 1.89
N CYS A 147 -7.39 8.33 1.32
CA CYS A 147 -7.74 8.50 -0.09
C CYS A 147 -8.06 9.96 -0.44
N GLN A 148 -8.77 10.67 0.45
CA GLN A 148 -9.05 12.07 0.22
C GLN A 148 -7.79 12.93 0.24
N HIS A 149 -6.85 12.65 1.16
CA HIS A 149 -5.55 13.33 1.20
C HIS A 149 -4.75 13.06 -0.08
N LEU A 150 -4.66 11.80 -0.51
CA LEU A 150 -4.00 11.44 -1.77
C LEU A 150 -4.66 12.15 -2.96
N LEU A 151 -6.00 12.17 -3.01
CA LEU A 151 -6.74 12.82 -4.10
C LEU A 151 -6.44 14.31 -4.20
N ASP A 152 -6.34 15.01 -3.07
CA ASP A 152 -6.04 16.45 -3.06
C ASP A 152 -4.61 16.72 -3.57
N GLN A 153 -3.66 15.84 -3.27
CA GLN A 153 -2.30 15.91 -3.82
C GLN A 153 -2.27 15.58 -5.31
N VAL A 154 -2.97 14.50 -5.73
CA VAL A 154 -3.09 14.09 -7.13
C VAL A 154 -3.68 15.23 -7.97
N ARG A 155 -4.71 15.91 -7.48
CA ARG A 155 -5.28 17.10 -8.15
C ARG A 155 -4.26 18.20 -8.31
N THR A 156 -3.43 18.44 -7.28
CA THR A 156 -2.36 19.46 -7.35
C THR A 156 -1.30 19.09 -8.40
N CYS A 157 -0.91 17.82 -8.51
CA CYS A 157 0.00 17.36 -9.56
C CYS A 157 -0.64 17.41 -10.96
N ALA A 158 -1.94 17.17 -11.05
CA ALA A 158 -2.69 17.21 -12.32
C ALA A 158 -3.02 18.63 -12.79
N ASP A 159 -2.96 19.62 -11.89
CA ASP A 159 -3.17 21.04 -12.22
C ASP A 159 -2.15 21.50 -13.27
N GLY A 160 -2.63 21.90 -14.45
CA GLY A 160 -1.80 22.28 -15.59
C GLY A 160 -1.68 21.21 -16.69
N HIS A 161 -2.19 20.02 -16.48
CA HIS A 161 -2.26 18.97 -17.49
C HIS A 161 -3.66 18.89 -18.14
N GLY A 162 -4.20 20.00 -18.68
CA GLY A 162 -5.42 20.03 -19.53
C GLY A 162 -6.49 19.02 -19.10
N ASN A 163 -7.32 18.50 -19.94
CA ASN A 163 -8.45 17.58 -19.74
C ASN A 163 -8.21 16.40 -18.75
N THR A 164 -7.93 16.71 -17.47
CA THR A 164 -7.68 15.70 -16.43
C THR A 164 -8.79 15.71 -15.40
N TYR A 165 -9.38 14.54 -15.14
CA TYR A 165 -10.44 14.34 -14.15
C TYR A 165 -9.94 13.43 -13.01
N CYS A 166 -9.98 13.92 -11.76
CA CYS A 166 -9.52 13.19 -10.58
C CYS A 166 -10.70 12.87 -9.66
N TYR A 167 -10.79 11.62 -9.21
CA TYR A 167 -11.85 11.13 -8.32
C TYR A 167 -11.33 10.17 -7.26
N ALA A 168 -12.06 10.03 -6.14
CA ALA A 168 -11.83 8.98 -5.15
C ALA A 168 -12.84 7.86 -5.32
N ALA A 169 -12.41 6.63 -5.06
CA ALA A 169 -13.22 5.44 -5.20
C ALA A 169 -13.01 4.45 -4.05
N SER A 170 -13.99 3.57 -3.85
CA SER A 170 -13.90 2.48 -2.87
C SER A 170 -13.02 1.34 -3.40
N TYR A 171 -12.47 0.57 -2.44
CA TYR A 171 -11.69 -0.63 -2.75
C TYR A 171 -12.58 -1.82 -3.18
N ASP A 172 -13.89 -1.72 -2.98
CA ASP A 172 -14.81 -2.86 -3.09
C ASP A 172 -14.83 -3.47 -4.51
N ASP A 173 -14.78 -2.64 -5.55
CA ASP A 173 -14.83 -3.08 -6.95
C ASP A 173 -13.46 -3.33 -7.59
N LEU A 174 -12.36 -3.10 -6.83
CA LEU A 174 -11.01 -3.20 -7.41
C LEU A 174 -10.63 -4.63 -7.82
N SER A 175 -11.00 -5.62 -7.01
CA SER A 175 -10.72 -7.03 -7.33
C SER A 175 -11.46 -7.49 -8.59
N GLU A 176 -12.70 -7.04 -8.77
CA GLU A 176 -13.52 -7.35 -9.93
C GLU A 176 -12.96 -6.70 -11.20
N ALA A 177 -12.46 -5.46 -11.10
CA ALA A 177 -11.76 -4.80 -12.20
C ALA A 177 -10.52 -5.60 -12.64
N HIS A 178 -9.69 -6.03 -11.68
CA HIS A 178 -8.49 -6.82 -11.96
C HIS A 178 -8.82 -8.20 -12.53
N GLU A 179 -9.87 -8.86 -12.05
CA GLU A 179 -10.36 -10.13 -12.59
C GLU A 179 -10.88 -9.98 -14.04
N ALA A 180 -11.46 -8.84 -14.36
CA ALA A 180 -11.87 -8.50 -15.73
C ALA A 180 -10.70 -8.08 -16.64
N GLY A 181 -9.48 -7.96 -16.11
CA GLY A 181 -8.29 -7.52 -16.83
C GLY A 181 -8.32 -6.04 -17.22
N LEU A 182 -9.09 -5.24 -16.49
CA LEU A 182 -9.25 -3.81 -16.72
C LEU A 182 -8.62 -2.99 -15.60
N SER A 183 -8.18 -1.78 -15.92
CA SER A 183 -7.92 -0.76 -14.91
C SER A 183 -9.22 -0.36 -14.22
N TYR A 184 -9.12 0.16 -13.00
CA TYR A 184 -10.32 0.53 -12.23
C TYR A 184 -11.20 1.54 -12.97
N GLY A 185 -10.61 2.56 -13.62
CA GLY A 185 -11.37 3.56 -14.36
C GLY A 185 -12.14 2.97 -15.54
N LYS A 186 -11.50 2.08 -16.31
CA LYS A 186 -12.17 1.38 -17.40
C LYS A 186 -13.28 0.43 -16.92
N TYR A 187 -13.06 -0.21 -15.76
CA TYR A 187 -14.08 -1.09 -15.18
C TYR A 187 -15.32 -0.30 -14.74
N GLN A 188 -15.15 0.86 -14.12
CA GLN A 188 -16.28 1.73 -13.77
C GLN A 188 -17.03 2.20 -15.01
N ALA A 189 -16.32 2.60 -16.06
CA ALA A 189 -16.94 2.96 -17.32
C ALA A 189 -17.67 1.77 -17.98
N LEU A 190 -17.11 0.55 -17.88
CA LEU A 190 -17.81 -0.67 -18.33
C LEU A 190 -19.13 -0.89 -17.59
N LEU A 191 -19.14 -0.75 -16.26
CA LEU A 191 -20.38 -0.90 -15.49
C LEU A 191 -21.45 0.12 -15.91
N GLU A 192 -21.04 1.34 -16.21
CA GLU A 192 -21.93 2.40 -16.68
C GLU A 192 -22.47 2.08 -18.10
N VAL A 193 -21.60 1.64 -19.00
CA VAL A 193 -22.00 1.18 -20.35
C VAL A 193 -22.96 -0.01 -20.26
N GLN A 194 -22.66 -1.01 -19.42
CA GLN A 194 -23.50 -2.22 -19.25
C GLN A 194 -24.87 -1.92 -18.63
N ALA A 195 -25.00 -0.86 -17.86
CA ALA A 195 -26.28 -0.41 -17.37
C ALA A 195 -27.20 0.10 -18.52
N LEU A 196 -26.60 0.57 -19.61
CA LEU A 196 -27.31 1.06 -20.82
C LEU A 196 -27.43 -0.05 -21.88
N ASP A 197 -26.37 -0.80 -22.10
CA ASP A 197 -26.33 -1.95 -23.03
C ASP A 197 -25.56 -3.14 -22.40
N PRO A 198 -26.29 -4.11 -21.82
CA PRO A 198 -25.70 -5.29 -21.17
C PRO A 198 -24.93 -6.23 -22.12
N SER A 199 -24.97 -6.03 -23.43
CA SER A 199 -24.27 -6.88 -24.41
C SER A 199 -22.79 -6.56 -24.53
N ILE A 200 -22.37 -5.39 -24.04
CA ILE A 200 -20.98 -4.92 -24.11
C ILE A 200 -20.13 -5.61 -23.04
N THR A 201 -19.00 -6.15 -23.46
CA THR A 201 -18.10 -6.96 -22.63
C THR A 201 -16.85 -6.20 -22.21
N ALA A 202 -16.11 -6.75 -21.23
CA ALA A 202 -14.80 -6.21 -20.82
C ALA A 202 -13.78 -6.20 -21.97
N GLU A 203 -13.85 -7.20 -22.88
CA GLU A 203 -12.98 -7.28 -24.04
C GLU A 203 -13.24 -6.11 -25.01
N ASP A 204 -14.50 -5.78 -25.25
CA ASP A 204 -14.87 -4.67 -26.14
C ASP A 204 -14.31 -3.33 -25.65
N VAL A 205 -14.36 -3.06 -24.33
CA VAL A 205 -13.89 -1.80 -23.75
C VAL A 205 -12.39 -1.77 -23.46
N SER A 206 -11.72 -2.92 -23.39
CA SER A 206 -10.31 -3.00 -23.06
C SER A 206 -9.41 -2.19 -23.99
N HIS A 207 -9.79 -2.12 -25.27
CA HIS A 207 -9.06 -1.43 -26.35
C HIS A 207 -9.49 0.03 -26.56
N MET A 208 -10.59 0.45 -25.93
CA MET A 208 -11.11 1.81 -26.06
C MET A 208 -10.33 2.78 -25.16
N THR A 209 -10.21 4.02 -25.61
CA THR A 209 -9.77 5.13 -24.77
C THR A 209 -10.88 5.56 -23.82
N MET A 210 -10.57 6.27 -22.74
CA MET A 210 -11.60 6.81 -21.84
C MET A 210 -12.54 7.77 -22.56
N ARG A 211 -12.05 8.55 -23.51
CA ARG A 211 -12.90 9.42 -24.33
C ARG A 211 -13.91 8.63 -25.14
N GLU A 212 -13.46 7.59 -25.85
CA GLU A 212 -14.36 6.72 -26.64
C GLU A 212 -15.41 6.03 -25.76
N LEU A 213 -15.05 5.65 -24.53
CA LEU A 213 -15.98 5.08 -23.57
C LEU A 213 -17.05 6.09 -23.12
N TYR A 214 -16.66 7.31 -22.80
CA TYR A 214 -17.63 8.35 -22.43
C TYR A 214 -18.48 8.80 -23.62
N ASP A 215 -17.93 8.89 -24.83
CA ASP A 215 -18.69 9.16 -26.05
C ASP A 215 -19.72 8.03 -26.32
N LEU A 216 -19.37 6.78 -26.04
CA LEU A 216 -20.26 5.63 -26.11
C LEU A 216 -21.38 5.74 -25.07
N ILE A 217 -21.09 6.05 -23.83
CA ILE A 217 -22.06 6.27 -22.75
C ILE A 217 -23.04 7.38 -23.16
N ASP A 218 -22.55 8.50 -23.66
CA ASP A 218 -23.37 9.62 -24.11
C ASP A 218 -24.27 9.24 -25.26
N SER A 219 -23.78 8.46 -26.23
CA SER A 219 -24.56 7.98 -27.36
C SER A 219 -25.68 7.01 -26.95
N LEU A 220 -25.38 6.09 -26.00
CA LEU A 220 -26.35 5.11 -25.48
C LEU A 220 -27.39 5.76 -24.56
N SER A 221 -27.00 6.79 -23.81
CA SER A 221 -27.94 7.52 -22.94
C SER A 221 -28.92 8.44 -23.69
N GLY A 222 -28.78 8.57 -25.03
CA GLY A 222 -29.62 9.43 -25.84
C GLY A 222 -29.36 10.92 -25.68
N ASN A 223 -28.23 11.27 -25.07
CA ASN A 223 -27.73 12.63 -24.92
C ASN A 223 -26.93 13.02 -26.17
N ASP A 224 -27.58 12.99 -27.35
CA ASP A 224 -26.98 13.50 -28.59
C ASP A 224 -26.92 15.04 -28.52
N SER A 225 -26.02 15.54 -27.68
CA SER A 225 -25.69 16.95 -27.60
C SER A 225 -24.70 17.24 -28.71
N GLY A 226 -25.24 17.61 -29.86
CA GLY A 226 -24.49 18.17 -30.99
C GLY A 226 -23.48 19.18 -30.53
N ALA A 227 -22.26 18.98 -30.94
CA ALA A 227 -21.05 19.76 -30.71
C ALA A 227 -21.28 21.26 -30.48
N THR A 228 -21.06 21.71 -29.23
CA THR A 228 -20.61 23.09 -28.98
C THR A 228 -19.83 23.12 -27.67
N THR A 229 -18.55 23.43 -27.81
CA THR A 229 -17.59 23.83 -26.78
C THR A 229 -18.23 24.62 -25.64
N SER A 230 -18.24 24.03 -24.42
CA SER A 230 -18.15 24.81 -23.17
C SER A 230 -17.95 23.84 -22.01
N GLY A 231 -16.83 23.96 -21.33
CA GLY A 231 -16.56 23.19 -20.10
C GLY A 231 -17.63 23.46 -19.03
N ALA A 232 -18.33 22.42 -18.65
CA ALA A 232 -19.17 22.41 -17.47
C ALA A 232 -19.01 21.04 -16.79
N GLY A 233 -18.39 21.05 -15.63
CA GLY A 233 -18.19 19.87 -14.81
C GLY A 233 -19.52 19.24 -14.40
N HIS A 234 -19.72 17.99 -14.76
CA HIS A 234 -20.79 17.17 -14.22
C HIS A 234 -20.29 16.47 -12.97
N GLY A 235 -20.55 17.08 -11.83
CA GLY A 235 -20.36 16.45 -10.53
C GLY A 235 -21.62 15.63 -10.21
N HIS A 236 -21.59 14.32 -10.42
CA HIS A 236 -22.59 13.42 -9.83
C HIS A 236 -22.19 13.09 -8.39
N GLY A 237 -22.62 13.96 -7.45
CA GLY A 237 -22.59 13.68 -6.04
C GLY A 237 -23.79 12.79 -5.67
N HIS A 238 -23.60 11.48 -5.47
CA HIS A 238 -24.55 10.66 -4.75
C HIS A 238 -24.48 10.94 -3.27
N GLY A 239 -25.15 12.02 -2.82
CA GLY A 239 -25.41 12.27 -1.42
C GLY A 239 -26.58 11.41 -0.93
N GLN A 240 -26.33 10.28 -0.30
CA GLN A 240 -27.34 9.61 0.51
C GLN A 240 -27.55 10.37 1.80
N GLN A 241 -28.60 11.20 1.86
CA GLN A 241 -29.16 11.73 3.10
C GLN A 241 -29.91 10.62 3.83
N HIS A 242 -29.34 10.04 4.88
CA HIS A 242 -30.12 9.35 5.89
C HIS A 242 -30.68 10.40 6.88
N GLY A 243 -31.92 10.81 6.63
CA GLY A 243 -32.72 11.51 7.62
C GLY A 243 -33.03 10.61 8.82
N ARG A 244 -32.60 11.00 10.01
CA ARG A 244 -33.16 10.53 11.27
C ARG A 244 -34.13 11.60 11.76
N GLY A 245 -35.41 11.26 11.69
CA GLY A 245 -36.43 11.89 12.49
C GLY A 245 -36.66 11.10 13.79
N HIS A 246 -36.89 11.82 14.85
CA HIS A 246 -37.26 11.50 16.24
C HIS A 246 -36.13 11.04 17.15
#